data_cde1fd51b422dc946bda860a807dea81
#
_entry.id   cde1fd51b422dc946bda860a807dea81
#
_cell.length_a   1.000
_cell.length_b   1.000
_cell.length_c   1.000
_cell.angle_alpha   90.00
_cell.angle_beta   90.00
_cell.angle_gamma   90.00
#
_symmetry.space_group_name_H-M   'P 1'
#
loop_
_entity.id
_entity.type
_entity.pdbx_description
1 polymer ?
#
loop_
_entity_poly.entity_id
_entity_poly.type
_entity_poly.pdbx_seq_one_letter_code
_entity_poly.pdbx_strand_id
1 'polypeptide(L)'
;MAVQEDKSGSSESFFNKHWEGCKAYWGERFSFLGNYTRFIKRERPLPSWSSADVEEFIASDPIHGPILKSTREAAKIAFAGSAIGALSTAGFAWKYSRSVHGAGLSFLAGGVFGFTFGQEVANHWLQLYRLDSMAAQVKFMDWWEKKCEAKS
;
A
#
# COMPACT_ATOMS: atom_id res chain seq x y z
N MET A 1 46.08 33.67 18.76
CA MET A 1 45.32 33.71 17.50
C MET A 1 45.47 32.33 16.83
N ALA A 2 44.69 31.35 17.23
CA ALA A 2 44.52 30.04 16.55
C ALA A 2 43.74 29.07 17.46
N VAL A 3 42.44 29.14 17.51
CA VAL A 3 41.57 28.03 17.93
C VAL A 3 40.15 28.35 17.41
N GLN A 4 39.89 28.08 16.16
CA GLN A 4 38.51 28.13 15.63
C GLN A 4 38.34 27.37 14.28
N GLU A 5 38.97 26.22 14.11
CA GLU A 5 38.80 25.45 12.83
C GLU A 5 38.48 23.97 13.00
N ASP A 6 38.04 23.48 14.17
CA ASP A 6 37.83 22.05 14.35
C ASP A 6 36.35 21.64 14.71
N LYS A 7 35.39 22.55 14.57
CA LYS A 7 33.97 22.22 14.83
C LYS A 7 33.13 21.95 13.57
N SER A 8 33.61 22.32 12.40
CA SER A 8 32.89 22.14 11.14
C SER A 8 32.95 20.68 10.64
N GLY A 9 34.12 20.07 10.70
CA GLY A 9 34.28 18.68 10.20
C GLY A 9 33.58 17.60 11.04
N SER A 10 33.40 17.83 12.33
CA SER A 10 32.71 16.89 13.23
C SER A 10 31.18 16.85 13.00
N SER A 11 30.60 17.99 12.69
CA SER A 11 29.15 18.10 12.41
C SER A 11 28.78 17.49 11.07
N GLU A 12 29.60 17.74 10.03
CA GLU A 12 29.35 17.13 8.70
C GLU A 12 29.52 15.59 8.71
N SER A 13 30.52 15.11 9.45
CA SER A 13 30.75 13.66 9.61
C SER A 13 29.57 12.96 10.34
N PHE A 14 29.03 13.62 11.38
CA PHE A 14 27.90 13.12 12.13
C PHE A 14 26.61 13.10 11.27
N PHE A 15 26.34 14.15 10.52
CA PHE A 15 25.21 14.23 9.60
C PHE A 15 25.30 13.19 8.48
N ASN A 16 26.49 13.02 7.87
CA ASN A 16 26.69 12.02 6.82
C ASN A 16 26.49 10.59 7.34
N LYS A 17 26.99 10.28 8.53
CA LYS A 17 26.82 8.95 9.13
C LYS A 17 25.35 8.66 9.48
N HIS A 18 24.61 9.66 9.99
CA HIS A 18 23.19 9.53 10.23
C HIS A 18 22.39 9.43 8.93
N TRP A 19 22.76 10.18 7.91
CA TRP A 19 22.13 10.14 6.59
C TRP A 19 22.32 8.80 5.89
N GLU A 20 23.52 8.23 5.94
CA GLU A 20 23.80 6.89 5.39
C GLU A 20 23.04 5.79 6.17
N GLY A 21 22.97 5.88 7.49
CA GLY A 21 22.16 4.99 8.30
C GLY A 21 20.66 5.10 7.98
N CYS A 22 20.18 6.32 7.76
CA CYS A 22 18.80 6.58 7.34
C CYS A 22 18.52 6.03 5.94
N LYS A 23 19.41 6.24 4.98
CA LYS A 23 19.31 5.65 3.63
C LYS A 23 19.30 4.12 3.66
N ALA A 24 20.19 3.50 4.45
CA ALA A 24 20.24 2.04 4.58
C ALA A 24 18.93 1.50 5.17
N TYR A 25 18.43 2.10 6.25
CA TYR A 25 17.17 1.73 6.87
C TYR A 25 15.97 1.86 5.91
N TRP A 26 15.89 2.98 5.19
CA TRP A 26 14.82 3.19 4.22
C TRP A 26 15.01 2.34 2.97
N GLY A 27 16.24 2.10 2.53
CA GLY A 27 16.55 1.22 1.40
C GLY A 27 16.12 -0.21 1.65
N GLU A 28 16.36 -0.73 2.85
CA GLU A 28 15.90 -2.07 3.25
C GLU A 28 14.37 -2.12 3.36
N ARG A 29 13.76 -1.10 3.97
CA ARG A 29 12.31 -0.99 4.15
C ARG A 29 11.55 -0.82 2.83
N PHE A 30 12.18 -0.16 1.85
CA PHE A 30 11.61 0.07 0.51
C PHE A 30 12.18 -0.85 -0.57
N SER A 31 12.92 -1.90 -0.20
CA SER A 31 13.43 -2.88 -1.17
C SER A 31 12.32 -3.54 -2.00
N PHE A 32 11.12 -3.66 -1.40
CA PHE A 32 9.93 -4.11 -2.12
C PHE A 32 9.50 -3.16 -3.25
N LEU A 33 9.74 -1.83 -3.10
CA LEU A 33 9.46 -0.86 -4.16
C LEU A 33 10.36 -1.10 -5.38
N GLY A 34 11.58 -1.60 -5.18
CA GLY A 34 12.46 -2.03 -6.27
C GLY A 34 11.84 -3.14 -7.11
N ASN A 35 11.22 -4.12 -6.46
CA ASN A 35 10.47 -5.18 -7.16
C ASN A 35 9.22 -4.62 -7.85
N TYR A 36 8.50 -3.69 -7.23
CA TYR A 36 7.34 -3.03 -7.84
C TYR A 36 7.74 -2.16 -9.04
N THR A 37 8.83 -1.39 -8.94
CA THR A 37 9.32 -0.54 -10.05
C THR A 37 9.79 -1.37 -11.22
N ARG A 38 10.24 -2.60 -11.01
CA ARG A 38 10.58 -3.55 -12.08
C ARG A 38 9.36 -3.87 -12.94
N PHE A 39 8.17 -4.02 -12.34
CA PHE A 39 6.93 -4.28 -13.08
C PHE A 39 6.36 -3.02 -13.76
N ILE A 40 6.58 -1.83 -13.18
CA ILE A 40 6.10 -0.56 -13.73
C ILE A 40 6.98 -0.05 -14.89
N LYS A 41 8.30 -0.24 -14.82
CA LYS A 41 9.28 0.25 -15.80
C LYS A 41 9.50 -0.68 -17.01
N ARG A 42 8.64 -1.66 -17.21
CA ARG A 42 8.77 -2.57 -18.36
C ARG A 42 8.52 -1.87 -19.69
N GLU A 43 9.34 -2.19 -20.67
CA GLU A 43 9.14 -1.72 -22.05
C GLU A 43 7.89 -2.30 -22.70
N ARG A 44 7.44 -3.47 -22.25
CA ARG A 44 6.19 -4.11 -22.73
C ARG A 44 5.21 -4.23 -21.55
N PRO A 45 4.06 -3.56 -21.61
CA PRO A 45 3.03 -3.72 -20.60
C PRO A 45 2.48 -5.16 -20.64
N LEU A 46 2.40 -5.81 -19.49
CA LEU A 46 1.75 -7.11 -19.38
C LEU A 46 0.25 -6.95 -19.67
N PRO A 47 -0.39 -7.94 -20.29
CA PRO A 47 -1.83 -7.93 -20.47
C PRO A 47 -2.53 -7.86 -19.12
N SER A 48 -3.71 -7.25 -19.09
CA SER A 48 -4.52 -7.15 -17.87
C SER A 48 -4.96 -8.54 -17.42
N TRP A 49 -4.80 -8.81 -16.13
CA TRP A 49 -5.30 -10.05 -15.51
C TRP A 49 -6.79 -9.96 -15.25
N SER A 50 -7.46 -11.10 -15.29
CA SER A 50 -8.86 -11.24 -14.95
C SER A 50 -9.06 -11.75 -13.51
N SER A 51 -10.29 -11.69 -13.01
CA SER A 51 -10.63 -12.31 -11.73
C SER A 51 -10.37 -13.82 -11.72
N ALA A 52 -10.54 -14.49 -12.87
CA ALA A 52 -10.28 -15.92 -13.01
C ALA A 52 -8.80 -16.25 -12.85
N ASP A 53 -7.89 -15.40 -13.37
CA ASP A 53 -6.45 -15.60 -13.21
C ASP A 53 -6.02 -15.47 -11.74
N VAL A 54 -6.65 -14.57 -11.00
CA VAL A 54 -6.39 -14.42 -9.55
C VAL A 54 -6.88 -15.65 -8.78
N GLU A 55 -8.06 -16.19 -9.11
CA GLU A 55 -8.57 -17.42 -8.48
C GLU A 55 -7.69 -18.64 -8.82
N GLU A 56 -7.19 -18.72 -10.05
CA GLU A 56 -6.24 -19.76 -10.48
C GLU A 56 -4.95 -19.69 -9.66
N PHE A 57 -4.39 -18.49 -9.46
CA PHE A 57 -3.21 -18.33 -8.59
C PHE A 57 -3.51 -18.74 -7.15
N ILE A 58 -4.66 -18.30 -6.59
CA ILE A 58 -5.07 -18.67 -5.24
C ILE A 58 -5.16 -20.19 -5.07
N ALA A 59 -5.62 -20.90 -6.09
CA ALA A 59 -5.71 -22.35 -6.06
C ALA A 59 -4.35 -23.05 -6.27
N SER A 60 -3.41 -22.42 -7.01
CA SER A 60 -2.12 -23.01 -7.36
C SER A 60 -1.05 -22.84 -6.29
N ASP A 61 -1.10 -21.76 -5.50
CA ASP A 61 -0.08 -21.46 -4.46
C ASP A 61 -0.69 -21.66 -3.06
N PRO A 62 -0.33 -22.74 -2.35
CA PRO A 62 -0.90 -23.04 -1.03
C PRO A 62 -0.41 -22.09 0.07
N ILE A 63 0.68 -21.34 -0.16
CA ILE A 63 1.28 -20.44 0.83
C ILE A 63 0.75 -19.00 0.61
N HIS A 64 0.91 -18.47 -0.61
CA HIS A 64 0.60 -17.08 -0.92
C HIS A 64 -0.84 -16.88 -1.39
N GLY A 65 -1.48 -17.93 -1.91
CA GLY A 65 -2.88 -17.89 -2.34
C GLY A 65 -3.85 -17.49 -1.24
N PRO A 66 -3.87 -18.15 -0.08
CA PRO A 66 -4.71 -17.77 1.06
C PRO A 66 -4.45 -16.34 1.55
N ILE A 67 -3.17 -15.89 1.54
CA ILE A 67 -2.80 -14.53 1.92
C ILE A 67 -3.40 -13.52 0.95
N LEU A 68 -3.29 -13.76 -0.35
CA LEU A 68 -3.86 -12.89 -1.37
C LEU A 68 -5.39 -12.84 -1.28
N LYS A 69 -6.03 -13.96 -1.00
CA LYS A 69 -7.48 -14.04 -0.76
C LYS A 69 -7.90 -13.17 0.42
N SER A 70 -7.23 -13.32 1.57
CA SER A 70 -7.51 -12.51 2.76
C SER A 70 -7.28 -11.02 2.52
N THR A 71 -6.24 -10.66 1.75
CA THR A 71 -5.99 -9.27 1.36
C THR A 71 -7.11 -8.70 0.49
N ARG A 72 -7.66 -9.49 -0.45
CA ARG A 72 -8.83 -9.07 -1.25
C ARG A 72 -10.08 -8.88 -0.39
N GLU A 73 -10.30 -9.73 0.58
CA GLU A 73 -11.43 -9.61 1.51
C GLU A 73 -11.27 -8.37 2.40
N ALA A 74 -10.08 -8.10 2.90
CA ALA A 74 -9.77 -6.88 3.64
C ALA A 74 -10.06 -5.62 2.82
N ALA A 75 -9.65 -5.60 1.55
CA ALA A 75 -9.94 -4.48 0.66
C ALA A 75 -11.45 -4.25 0.49
N LYS A 76 -12.26 -5.31 0.37
CA LYS A 76 -13.73 -5.18 0.29
C LYS A 76 -14.30 -4.53 1.55
N ILE A 77 -13.82 -4.94 2.73
CA ILE A 77 -14.25 -4.36 4.02
C ILE A 77 -13.84 -2.89 4.10
N ALA A 78 -12.62 -2.54 3.69
CA ALA A 78 -12.13 -1.18 3.66
C ALA A 78 -12.96 -0.28 2.71
N PHE A 79 -13.29 -0.77 1.52
CA PHE A 79 -14.15 -0.03 0.57
C PHE A 79 -15.58 0.12 1.09
N ALA A 80 -16.15 -0.90 1.73
CA ALA A 80 -17.46 -0.79 2.37
C ALA A 80 -17.45 0.26 3.49
N GLY A 81 -16.40 0.25 4.35
CA GLY A 81 -16.18 1.26 5.37
C GLY A 81 -16.06 2.67 4.78
N SER A 82 -15.32 2.81 3.67
CA SER A 82 -15.19 4.07 2.95
C SER A 82 -16.54 4.61 2.46
N ALA A 83 -17.35 3.76 1.84
CA ALA A 83 -18.67 4.16 1.34
C ALA A 83 -19.60 4.59 2.48
N ILE A 84 -19.66 3.83 3.56
CA ILE A 84 -20.46 4.16 4.76
C ILE A 84 -19.97 5.48 5.37
N GLY A 85 -18.65 5.64 5.56
CA GLY A 85 -18.06 6.85 6.10
C GLY A 85 -18.36 8.08 5.24
N ALA A 86 -18.15 7.99 3.92
CA ALA A 86 -18.40 9.06 2.99
C ALA A 86 -19.86 9.53 2.98
N LEU A 87 -20.80 8.59 2.84
CA LEU A 87 -22.23 8.88 2.76
C LEU A 87 -22.78 9.42 4.07
N SER A 88 -22.39 8.86 5.21
CA SER A 88 -22.86 9.31 6.52
C SER A 88 -22.37 10.73 6.83
N THR A 89 -21.08 11.01 6.67
CA THR A 89 -20.53 12.35 6.97
C THR A 89 -21.04 13.41 6.01
N ALA A 90 -21.16 13.11 4.71
CA ALA A 90 -21.74 14.01 3.72
C ALA A 90 -23.22 14.30 4.03
N GLY A 91 -24.01 13.28 4.39
CA GLY A 91 -25.40 13.44 4.78
C GLY A 91 -25.59 14.31 6.01
N PHE A 92 -24.75 14.10 7.05
CA PHE A 92 -24.75 14.97 8.23
C PHE A 92 -24.37 16.40 7.89
N ALA A 93 -23.28 16.61 7.15
CA ALA A 93 -22.84 17.93 6.76
C ALA A 93 -23.91 18.67 5.92
N TRP A 94 -24.54 17.98 4.98
CA TRP A 94 -25.63 18.53 4.20
C TRP A 94 -26.83 18.93 5.04
N LYS A 95 -27.22 18.06 5.98
CA LYS A 95 -28.37 18.33 6.86
C LYS A 95 -28.17 19.59 7.72
N TYR A 96 -26.96 19.80 8.24
CA TYR A 96 -26.69 20.87 9.19
C TYR A 96 -26.23 22.19 8.52
N SER A 97 -25.35 22.10 7.53
CA SER A 97 -24.77 23.30 6.90
C SER A 97 -25.48 23.78 5.63
N ARG A 98 -26.25 22.89 4.97
CA ARG A 98 -26.85 23.14 3.66
C ARG A 98 -25.85 23.60 2.59
N SER A 99 -24.55 23.39 2.83
CA SER A 99 -23.46 23.79 1.96
C SER A 99 -22.99 22.63 1.13
N VAL A 100 -22.99 22.77 -0.21
CA VAL A 100 -22.47 21.76 -1.14
C VAL A 100 -20.97 21.53 -0.92
N HIS A 101 -20.22 22.60 -0.67
CA HIS A 101 -18.77 22.50 -0.41
C HIS A 101 -18.49 21.77 0.91
N GLY A 102 -19.26 22.06 1.96
CA GLY A 102 -19.14 21.36 3.24
C GLY A 102 -19.49 19.88 3.13
N ALA A 103 -20.55 19.54 2.41
CA ALA A 103 -20.92 18.15 2.15
C ALA A 103 -19.85 17.41 1.32
N GLY A 104 -19.27 18.05 0.30
CA GLY A 104 -18.21 17.48 -0.53
C GLY A 104 -16.93 17.20 0.25
N LEU A 105 -16.48 18.16 1.07
CA LEU A 105 -15.30 17.96 1.93
C LEU A 105 -15.55 16.86 2.98
N SER A 106 -16.75 16.83 3.57
CA SER A 106 -17.12 15.79 4.53
C SER A 106 -17.22 14.42 3.89
N PHE A 107 -17.67 14.34 2.62
CA PHE A 107 -17.66 13.10 1.84
C PHE A 107 -16.25 12.55 1.68
N LEU A 108 -15.30 13.39 1.26
CA LEU A 108 -13.89 12.97 1.10
C LEU A 108 -13.26 12.57 2.43
N ALA A 109 -13.41 13.39 3.46
CA ALA A 109 -12.86 13.11 4.78
C ALA A 109 -13.45 11.83 5.39
N GLY A 110 -14.77 11.66 5.29
CA GLY A 110 -15.46 10.45 5.77
C GLY A 110 -15.11 9.22 4.98
N GLY A 111 -14.89 9.35 3.68
CA GLY A 111 -14.41 8.26 2.82
C GLY A 111 -13.02 7.78 3.23
N VAL A 112 -12.07 8.69 3.42
CA VAL A 112 -10.71 8.37 3.88
C VAL A 112 -10.74 7.75 5.28
N PHE A 113 -11.47 8.36 6.21
CA PHE A 113 -11.61 7.84 7.57
C PHE A 113 -12.25 6.45 7.58
N GLY A 114 -13.35 6.28 6.85
CA GLY A 114 -14.04 5.00 6.75
C GLY A 114 -13.20 3.91 6.10
N PHE A 115 -12.36 4.26 5.12
CA PHE A 115 -11.41 3.35 4.50
C PHE A 115 -10.35 2.90 5.50
N THR A 116 -9.69 3.82 6.18
CA THR A 116 -8.64 3.49 7.17
C THR A 116 -9.20 2.68 8.32
N PHE A 117 -10.37 3.06 8.84
CA PHE A 117 -11.03 2.31 9.90
C PHE A 117 -11.45 0.92 9.43
N GLY A 118 -12.03 0.79 8.24
CA GLY A 118 -12.39 -0.49 7.65
C GLY A 118 -11.17 -1.38 7.40
N GLN A 119 -10.04 -0.80 6.99
CA GLN A 119 -8.77 -1.51 6.83
C GLN A 119 -8.25 -2.05 8.17
N GLU A 120 -8.30 -1.24 9.24
CA GLU A 120 -7.87 -1.69 10.57
C GLU A 120 -8.76 -2.79 11.14
N VAL A 121 -10.08 -2.68 10.96
CA VAL A 121 -11.02 -3.74 11.35
C VAL A 121 -10.71 -5.03 10.59
N ALA A 122 -10.46 -4.94 9.27
CA ALA A 122 -10.11 -6.09 8.45
C ALA A 122 -8.76 -6.70 8.85
N ASN A 123 -7.76 -5.88 9.14
CA ASN A 123 -6.44 -6.32 9.58
C ASN A 123 -6.53 -7.12 10.89
N HIS A 124 -7.34 -6.65 11.84
CA HIS A 124 -7.57 -7.37 13.09
C HIS A 124 -8.38 -8.64 12.90
N TRP A 125 -9.46 -8.58 12.13
CA TRP A 125 -10.33 -9.73 11.90
C TRP A 125 -9.62 -10.85 11.15
N LEU A 126 -8.88 -10.51 10.09
CA LEU A 126 -8.19 -11.47 9.23
C LEU A 126 -6.74 -11.72 9.66
N GLN A 127 -6.30 -11.10 10.76
CA GLN A 127 -4.92 -11.19 11.29
C GLN A 127 -3.84 -10.89 10.25
N LEU A 128 -4.10 -9.95 9.33
CA LEU A 128 -3.22 -9.61 8.22
C LEU A 128 -1.87 -9.05 8.65
N TYR A 129 -1.78 -8.46 9.85
CA TYR A 129 -0.51 -7.97 10.41
C TYR A 129 0.53 -9.08 10.68
N ARG A 130 0.12 -10.36 10.66
CA ARG A 130 1.01 -11.53 10.74
C ARG A 130 1.37 -12.11 9.38
N LEU A 131 0.75 -11.62 8.32
CA LEU A 131 0.88 -12.16 6.97
C LEU A 131 1.61 -11.15 6.08
N ASP A 132 2.56 -11.63 5.30
CA ASP A 132 3.23 -10.80 4.30
C ASP A 132 2.39 -10.67 3.03
N SER A 133 1.41 -9.76 3.09
CA SER A 133 0.53 -9.46 1.96
C SER A 133 1.27 -8.90 0.75
N MET A 134 2.40 -8.21 0.99
CA MET A 134 3.24 -7.66 -0.07
C MET A 134 3.98 -8.78 -0.81
N ALA A 135 4.52 -9.76 -0.10
CA ALA A 135 5.15 -10.92 -0.72
C ALA A 135 4.15 -11.70 -1.58
N ALA A 136 2.90 -11.85 -1.11
CA ALA A 136 1.86 -12.52 -1.89
C ALA A 136 1.52 -11.78 -3.20
N GLN A 137 1.49 -10.44 -3.17
CA GLN A 137 1.27 -9.64 -4.38
C GLN A 137 2.45 -9.75 -5.37
N VAL A 138 3.69 -9.70 -4.89
CA VAL A 138 4.89 -9.87 -5.73
C VAL A 138 4.90 -11.27 -6.35
N LYS A 139 4.56 -12.31 -5.59
CA LYS A 139 4.47 -13.68 -6.10
C LYS A 139 3.38 -13.85 -7.16
N PHE A 140 2.24 -13.21 -6.98
CA PHE A 140 1.20 -13.17 -8.01
C PHE A 140 1.70 -12.51 -9.31
N MET A 141 2.41 -11.40 -9.21
CA MET A 141 2.99 -10.71 -10.36
C MET A 141 4.03 -11.58 -11.09
N ASP A 142 4.93 -12.25 -10.37
CA ASP A 142 5.91 -13.17 -10.95
C ASP A 142 5.23 -14.37 -11.64
N TRP A 143 4.18 -14.91 -11.04
CA TRP A 143 3.38 -15.99 -11.62
C TRP A 143 2.69 -15.53 -12.89
N TRP A 144 2.08 -14.34 -12.88
CA TRP A 144 1.41 -13.77 -14.05
C TRP A 144 2.36 -13.54 -15.20
N GLU A 145 3.55 -13.02 -14.92
CA GLU A 145 4.61 -12.83 -15.90
C GLU A 145 4.97 -14.16 -16.60
N LYS A 146 5.27 -15.19 -15.84
CA LYS A 146 5.59 -16.53 -16.37
C LYS A 146 4.45 -17.12 -17.19
N LYS A 147 3.21 -16.90 -16.74
CA LYS A 147 2.02 -17.36 -17.48
C LYS A 147 1.87 -16.65 -18.83
N CYS A 148 2.16 -15.35 -18.88
CA CYS A 148 2.13 -14.57 -20.12
C CYS A 148 3.26 -14.99 -21.07
N GLU A 149 4.47 -15.22 -20.57
CA GLU A 149 5.60 -15.72 -21.37
C GLU A 149 5.35 -17.10 -21.96
N ALA A 150 4.70 -17.99 -21.21
CA ALA A 150 4.33 -19.31 -21.69
C ALA A 150 3.25 -19.30 -22.78
N LYS A 151 2.49 -18.21 -22.92
CA LYS A 151 1.44 -18.05 -23.94
C LYS A 151 1.91 -17.28 -25.18
N SER A 152 3.11 -16.68 -25.13
CA SER A 152 3.71 -15.91 -26.20
C SER A 152 4.54 -16.81 -27.11
#